data_f87811c79f7554c195d5dbd4b22b3c88
#
_entry.id   f87811c79f7554c195d5dbd4b22b3c88
#
_cell.length_a   1.000
_cell.length_b   1.000
_cell.length_c   1.000
_cell.angle_alpha   90.00
_cell.angle_beta   90.00
_cell.angle_gamma   90.00
#
_symmetry.space_group_name_H-M   'P 1'
#
loop_
_entity.id
_entity.type
_entity.pdbx_description
1 polymer ?
#
loop_
_entity_poly.entity_id
_entity_poly.type
_entity_poly.pdbx_seq_one_letter_code
_entity_poly.pdbx_strand_id
1 'polypeptide(L)'
;VEQMTKDDVLADTFYGLSMEGFQDVFDLNFIGTLLPTMVFTTDMIEAGKGNVLNISSMNSIRPLTKIPAYSAAKGSINNFTQWYAVHVAQMGIRCNAIAPGFFLTNQNRFLLTDEQTGELKPRGKKIIANTPTHKFGEPEDLVGTMLYLLSDISSFVTGVVIPVDGGYAAFGGV
;
A
#
# COMPACT_ATOMS: atom_id res chain seq x y z
N VAL A 1 -0.31 29.91 -33.49
CA VAL A 1 -0.71 29.44 -32.16
C VAL A 1 -1.86 28.49 -32.40
N GLU A 2 -1.61 27.16 -32.44
CA GLU A 2 -2.66 26.16 -32.49
C GLU A 2 -3.55 26.37 -31.27
N GLN A 3 -4.85 26.47 -31.49
CA GLN A 3 -5.84 26.52 -30.42
C GLN A 3 -5.87 25.13 -29.77
N MET A 4 -5.28 25.01 -28.57
CA MET A 4 -5.39 23.79 -27.76
C MET A 4 -6.88 23.50 -27.52
N THR A 5 -7.29 22.29 -27.79
CA THR A 5 -8.66 21.84 -27.50
C THR A 5 -8.85 21.74 -25.99
N LYS A 6 -10.10 21.69 -25.52
CA LYS A 6 -10.40 21.46 -24.11
C LYS A 6 -9.80 20.14 -23.62
N ASP A 7 -9.74 19.15 -24.49
CA ASP A 7 -9.19 17.83 -24.21
C ASP A 7 -7.66 17.89 -24.01
N ASP A 8 -6.95 18.71 -24.80
CA ASP A 8 -5.50 18.92 -24.63
C ASP A 8 -5.16 19.62 -23.32
N VAL A 9 -5.98 20.59 -22.89
CA VAL A 9 -5.79 21.31 -21.62
C VAL A 9 -6.02 20.39 -20.40
N LEU A 10 -6.90 19.41 -20.53
CA LEU A 10 -7.29 18.52 -19.42
C LEU A 10 -6.53 17.19 -19.41
N ALA A 11 -5.73 16.88 -20.43
CA ALA A 11 -5.03 15.60 -20.58
C ALA A 11 -4.15 15.24 -19.38
N ASP A 12 -3.47 16.22 -18.77
CA ASP A 12 -2.61 16.02 -17.60
C ASP A 12 -3.33 16.21 -16.25
N THR A 13 -4.67 16.24 -16.27
CA THR A 13 -5.49 16.44 -15.07
C THR A 13 -6.32 15.18 -14.75
N PHE A 14 -7.14 15.27 -13.70
CA PHE A 14 -8.12 14.23 -13.37
C PHE A 14 -9.01 13.82 -14.56
N TYR A 15 -9.36 14.75 -15.42
CA TYR A 15 -10.26 14.50 -16.55
C TYR A 15 -9.58 13.76 -17.71
N GLY A 16 -8.25 13.67 -17.71
CA GLY A 16 -7.47 12.88 -18.68
C GLY A 16 -7.13 11.46 -18.20
N LEU A 17 -7.65 11.03 -17.04
CA LEU A 17 -7.39 9.68 -16.54
C LEU A 17 -8.01 8.62 -17.45
N SER A 18 -7.21 7.62 -17.83
CA SER A 18 -7.67 6.44 -18.53
C SER A 18 -8.48 5.53 -17.57
N MET A 19 -9.73 5.26 -17.91
CA MET A 19 -10.55 4.31 -17.14
C MET A 19 -10.03 2.88 -17.24
N GLU A 20 -9.47 2.49 -18.37
CA GLU A 20 -8.80 1.20 -18.54
C GLU A 20 -7.59 1.09 -17.61
N GLY A 21 -6.69 2.08 -17.62
CA GLY A 21 -5.54 2.11 -16.72
C GLY A 21 -5.95 2.19 -15.24
N PHE A 22 -7.07 2.84 -14.92
CA PHE A 22 -7.62 2.85 -13.57
C PHE A 22 -8.07 1.45 -13.14
N GLN A 23 -8.77 0.73 -14.04
CA GLN A 23 -9.24 -0.64 -13.81
C GLN A 23 -8.07 -1.60 -13.65
N ASP A 24 -7.06 -1.54 -14.53
CA ASP A 24 -5.85 -2.38 -14.43
C ASP A 24 -5.16 -2.27 -13.07
N VAL A 25 -5.06 -1.04 -12.54
CA VAL A 25 -4.47 -0.80 -11.22
C VAL A 25 -5.34 -1.41 -10.12
N PHE A 26 -6.66 -1.33 -10.24
CA PHE A 26 -7.60 -1.93 -9.29
C PHE A 26 -7.56 -3.45 -9.33
N ASP A 27 -7.55 -4.03 -10.53
CA ASP A 27 -7.49 -5.47 -10.73
C ASP A 27 -6.19 -6.04 -10.14
N LEU A 28 -5.06 -5.41 -10.41
CA LEU A 28 -3.79 -5.85 -9.84
C LEU A 28 -3.76 -5.73 -8.32
N ASN A 29 -4.15 -4.59 -7.77
CA ASN A 29 -3.91 -4.29 -6.35
C ASN A 29 -5.04 -4.77 -5.43
N PHE A 30 -6.30 -4.61 -5.83
CA PHE A 30 -7.44 -5.01 -4.98
C PHE A 30 -7.98 -6.39 -5.33
N ILE A 31 -8.33 -6.66 -6.59
CA ILE A 31 -8.82 -7.97 -7.00
C ILE A 31 -7.74 -9.03 -6.82
N GLY A 32 -6.46 -8.68 -7.11
CA GLY A 32 -5.30 -9.52 -6.83
C GLY A 32 -5.05 -9.81 -5.34
N THR A 33 -5.69 -9.10 -4.41
CA THR A 33 -5.73 -9.43 -2.99
C THR A 33 -6.97 -10.25 -2.63
N LEU A 34 -8.13 -9.87 -3.18
CA LEU A 34 -9.42 -10.49 -2.88
C LEU A 34 -9.46 -11.96 -3.34
N LEU A 35 -9.14 -12.22 -4.60
CA LEU A 35 -9.24 -13.58 -5.19
C LEU A 35 -8.34 -14.61 -4.48
N PRO A 36 -7.03 -14.35 -4.23
CA PRO A 36 -6.21 -15.26 -3.45
C PRO A 36 -6.75 -15.47 -2.02
N THR A 37 -7.27 -14.41 -1.38
CA THR A 37 -7.90 -14.57 -0.06
C THR A 37 -9.07 -15.53 -0.13
N MET A 38 -9.97 -15.39 -1.11
CA MET A 38 -11.11 -16.31 -1.27
C MET A 38 -10.67 -17.77 -1.47
N VAL A 39 -9.61 -18.00 -2.24
CA VAL A 39 -9.14 -19.36 -2.56
C VAL A 39 -8.40 -19.98 -1.39
N PHE A 40 -7.38 -19.31 -0.87
CA PHE A 40 -6.45 -19.91 0.09
C PHE A 40 -6.99 -19.96 1.52
N THR A 41 -8.05 -19.21 1.85
CA THR A 41 -8.62 -19.26 3.20
C THR A 41 -9.66 -20.36 3.41
N THR A 42 -10.10 -21.03 2.34
CA THR A 42 -11.00 -22.20 2.47
C THR A 42 -10.40 -23.28 3.34
N ASP A 43 -9.15 -23.65 3.12
CA ASP A 43 -8.44 -24.65 3.91
C ASP A 43 -8.23 -24.19 5.37
N MET A 44 -8.04 -22.88 5.58
CA MET A 44 -7.93 -22.31 6.94
C MET A 44 -9.26 -22.42 7.69
N ILE A 45 -10.40 -22.23 7.00
CA ILE A 45 -11.73 -22.36 7.58
C ILE A 45 -11.97 -23.83 8.00
N GLU A 46 -11.63 -24.78 7.14
CA GLU A 46 -11.74 -26.21 7.45
C GLU A 46 -10.84 -26.62 8.64
N ALA A 47 -9.65 -26.04 8.72
CA ALA A 47 -8.72 -26.27 9.84
C ALA A 47 -9.13 -25.55 11.15
N GLY A 48 -10.08 -24.61 11.10
CA GLY A 48 -10.49 -23.79 12.25
C GLY A 48 -9.37 -22.87 12.76
N LYS A 49 -8.34 -22.62 11.96
CA LYS A 49 -7.17 -21.80 12.31
C LYS A 49 -6.55 -21.19 11.05
N GLY A 50 -6.25 -19.90 11.09
CA GLY A 50 -5.58 -19.24 9.99
C GLY A 50 -5.13 -17.83 10.30
N ASN A 51 -4.31 -17.30 9.39
CA ASN A 51 -3.82 -15.93 9.48
C ASN A 51 -3.62 -15.36 8.08
N VAL A 52 -4.22 -14.21 7.82
CA VAL A 52 -4.10 -13.46 6.57
C VAL A 52 -3.38 -12.15 6.87
N LEU A 53 -2.32 -11.87 6.14
CA LEU A 53 -1.60 -10.61 6.18
C LEU A 53 -1.64 -9.94 4.81
N ASN A 54 -2.42 -8.87 4.70
CA ASN A 54 -2.53 -8.09 3.50
C ASN A 54 -1.44 -7.02 3.41
N ILE A 55 -0.98 -6.75 2.19
CA ILE A 55 -0.03 -5.67 1.92
C ILE A 55 -0.81 -4.47 1.36
N SER A 56 -1.06 -3.52 2.24
CA SER A 56 -1.63 -2.23 1.90
C SER A 56 -0.52 -1.23 1.46
N SER A 57 -0.66 0.02 1.78
CA SER A 57 0.32 1.09 1.55
C SER A 57 0.03 2.28 2.44
N MET A 58 1.03 3.10 2.76
CA MET A 58 0.79 4.40 3.37
C MET A 58 -0.14 5.28 2.51
N ASN A 59 -0.20 5.04 1.19
CA ASN A 59 -1.12 5.74 0.27
C ASN A 59 -2.60 5.46 0.55
N SER A 60 -2.92 4.37 1.24
CA SER A 60 -4.29 4.08 1.70
C SER A 60 -4.73 4.97 2.85
N ILE A 61 -3.78 5.57 3.57
CA ILE A 61 -3.98 6.47 4.72
C ILE A 61 -3.82 7.92 4.27
N ARG A 62 -2.80 8.19 3.45
CA ARG A 62 -2.46 9.52 2.95
C ARG A 62 -2.22 9.45 1.43
N PRO A 63 -3.23 9.74 0.61
CA PRO A 63 -3.15 9.56 -0.85
C PRO A 63 -2.11 10.50 -1.46
N LEU A 64 -1.32 9.97 -2.39
CA LEU A 64 -0.40 10.77 -3.19
C LEU A 64 -1.10 11.40 -4.39
N THR A 65 -0.72 12.63 -4.71
CA THR A 65 -1.41 13.51 -5.66
C THR A 65 -1.47 13.02 -7.11
N LYS A 66 -0.58 12.10 -7.53
CA LYS A 66 -0.46 11.69 -8.94
C LYS A 66 -0.97 10.28 -9.25
N ILE A 67 -1.44 9.54 -8.25
CA ILE A 67 -1.79 8.12 -8.40
C ILE A 67 -3.11 7.79 -7.70
N PRO A 68 -4.24 8.39 -8.13
CA PRO A 68 -5.53 8.21 -7.46
C PRO A 68 -6.00 6.75 -7.49
N ALA A 69 -5.82 6.04 -8.60
CA ALA A 69 -6.22 4.64 -8.73
C ALA A 69 -5.51 3.74 -7.71
N TYR A 70 -4.19 3.89 -7.58
CA TYR A 70 -3.41 3.11 -6.62
C TYR A 70 -3.81 3.42 -5.16
N SER A 71 -3.96 4.70 -4.82
CA SER A 71 -4.38 5.11 -3.48
C SER A 71 -5.76 4.57 -3.12
N ALA A 72 -6.72 4.63 -4.07
CA ALA A 72 -8.06 4.09 -3.88
C ALA A 72 -8.05 2.56 -3.74
N ALA A 73 -7.32 1.84 -4.58
CA ALA A 73 -7.20 0.39 -4.50
C ALA A 73 -6.58 -0.06 -3.16
N LYS A 74 -5.52 0.63 -2.70
CA LYS A 74 -4.92 0.34 -1.38
C LYS A 74 -5.84 0.74 -0.21
N GLY A 75 -6.64 1.79 -0.36
CA GLY A 75 -7.71 2.13 0.59
C GLY A 75 -8.76 1.03 0.69
N SER A 76 -9.13 0.42 -0.44
CA SER A 76 -10.04 -0.73 -0.49
C SER A 76 -9.49 -1.94 0.25
N ILE A 77 -8.17 -2.19 0.21
CA ILE A 77 -7.52 -3.25 0.99
C ILE A 77 -7.68 -3.01 2.50
N ASN A 78 -7.55 -1.76 2.98
CA ASN A 78 -7.75 -1.47 4.41
C ASN A 78 -9.17 -1.80 4.85
N ASN A 79 -10.17 -1.33 4.11
CA ASN A 79 -11.57 -1.60 4.41
C ASN A 79 -11.88 -3.10 4.33
N PHE A 80 -11.41 -3.78 3.28
CA PHE A 80 -11.56 -5.23 3.14
C PHE A 80 -10.91 -6.00 4.28
N THR A 81 -9.71 -5.62 4.71
CA THR A 81 -9.02 -6.26 5.84
C THR A 81 -9.86 -6.20 7.11
N GLN A 82 -10.44 -5.04 7.41
CA GLN A 82 -11.29 -4.85 8.59
C GLN A 82 -12.59 -5.66 8.50
N TRP A 83 -13.26 -5.59 7.35
CA TRP A 83 -14.48 -6.34 7.11
C TRP A 83 -14.24 -7.86 7.22
N TYR A 84 -13.19 -8.34 6.53
CA TYR A 84 -12.85 -9.76 6.48
C TYR A 84 -12.43 -10.30 7.86
N ALA A 85 -11.65 -9.52 8.61
CA ALA A 85 -11.25 -9.88 9.98
C ALA A 85 -12.44 -10.18 10.88
N VAL A 86 -13.49 -9.37 10.82
CA VAL A 86 -14.74 -9.58 11.59
C VAL A 86 -15.49 -10.79 11.08
N HIS A 87 -15.57 -10.95 9.74
CA HIS A 87 -16.30 -12.06 9.10
C HIS A 87 -15.74 -13.43 9.49
N VAL A 88 -14.41 -13.58 9.57
CA VAL A 88 -13.74 -14.89 9.83
C VAL A 88 -13.32 -15.11 11.28
N ALA A 89 -13.54 -14.15 12.16
CA ALA A 89 -13.06 -14.22 13.55
C ALA A 89 -13.56 -15.49 14.30
N GLN A 90 -14.83 -15.83 14.15
CA GLN A 90 -15.41 -17.02 14.76
C GLN A 90 -14.95 -18.34 14.11
N MET A 91 -14.31 -18.25 12.93
CA MET A 91 -13.73 -19.41 12.23
C MET A 91 -12.27 -19.66 12.64
N GLY A 92 -11.76 -18.92 13.65
CA GLY A 92 -10.40 -19.06 14.15
C GLY A 92 -9.34 -18.40 13.25
N ILE A 93 -9.75 -17.50 12.34
CA ILE A 93 -8.85 -16.82 11.39
C ILE A 93 -8.68 -15.35 11.80
N ARG A 94 -7.45 -14.87 11.78
CA ARG A 94 -7.13 -13.46 11.92
C ARG A 94 -6.79 -12.85 10.57
N CYS A 95 -7.15 -11.59 10.34
CA CYS A 95 -6.78 -10.85 9.16
C CYS A 95 -6.30 -9.45 9.55
N ASN A 96 -5.08 -9.12 9.14
CA ASN A 96 -4.46 -7.83 9.40
C ASN A 96 -3.77 -7.33 8.13
N ALA A 97 -3.31 -6.09 8.14
CA ALA A 97 -2.51 -5.53 7.06
C ALA A 97 -1.30 -4.75 7.59
N ILE A 98 -0.25 -4.70 6.80
CA ILE A 98 0.80 -3.68 6.92
C ILE A 98 0.61 -2.63 5.83
N ALA A 99 0.96 -1.40 6.13
CA ALA A 99 0.94 -0.27 5.20
C ALA A 99 2.36 0.28 5.02
N PRO A 100 3.17 -0.31 4.12
CA PRO A 100 4.54 0.15 3.88
C PRO A 100 4.58 1.58 3.36
N GLY A 101 5.59 2.34 3.81
CA GLY A 101 5.94 3.66 3.29
C GLY A 101 6.81 3.58 2.04
N PHE A 102 7.84 4.40 2.00
CA PHE A 102 8.79 4.42 0.89
C PHE A 102 10.00 3.55 1.21
N PHE A 103 10.09 2.44 0.49
CA PHE A 103 11.21 1.49 0.54
C PHE A 103 12.03 1.61 -0.74
N LEU A 104 13.36 1.61 -0.62
CA LEU A 104 14.22 1.64 -1.79
C LEU A 104 14.39 0.22 -2.34
N THR A 105 13.78 -0.04 -3.47
CA THR A 105 13.82 -1.34 -4.16
C THR A 105 14.44 -1.23 -5.55
N ASN A 106 14.81 -2.35 -6.15
CA ASN A 106 15.30 -2.36 -7.53
C ASN A 106 14.29 -1.79 -8.53
N GLN A 107 12.98 -1.93 -8.24
CA GLN A 107 11.91 -1.41 -9.10
C GLN A 107 11.79 0.12 -9.11
N ASN A 108 12.16 0.79 -8.01
CA ASN A 108 11.95 2.23 -7.87
C ASN A 108 13.25 3.03 -7.72
N ARG A 109 14.39 2.35 -7.60
CA ARG A 109 15.70 2.99 -7.45
C ARG A 109 15.96 4.03 -8.53
N PHE A 110 15.70 3.69 -9.81
CA PHE A 110 15.89 4.58 -10.95
C PHE A 110 15.03 5.86 -10.90
N LEU A 111 13.89 5.84 -10.20
CA LEU A 111 13.03 7.01 -9.99
C LEU A 111 13.52 7.92 -8.87
N LEU A 112 14.26 7.40 -7.91
CA LEU A 112 14.59 8.05 -6.66
C LEU A 112 16.06 8.44 -6.55
N THR A 113 16.94 7.70 -7.22
CA THR A 113 18.40 7.92 -7.23
C THR A 113 18.94 8.02 -8.64
N ASP A 114 20.04 8.74 -8.79
CA ASP A 114 20.83 8.75 -10.01
C ASP A 114 21.65 7.47 -10.10
N GLU A 115 21.62 6.81 -11.26
CA GLU A 115 22.26 5.49 -11.43
C GLU A 115 23.81 5.59 -11.45
N GLN A 116 24.36 6.75 -11.85
CA GLN A 116 25.81 6.94 -11.97
C GLN A 116 26.43 7.44 -10.67
N THR A 117 25.75 8.39 -10.01
CA THR A 117 26.30 9.05 -8.81
C THR A 117 25.74 8.49 -7.51
N GLY A 118 24.61 7.77 -7.54
CA GLY A 118 23.88 7.33 -6.36
C GLY A 118 23.16 8.47 -5.62
N GLU A 119 23.25 9.71 -6.10
CA GLU A 119 22.59 10.86 -5.46
C GLU A 119 21.08 10.80 -5.57
N LEU A 120 20.40 11.36 -4.58
CA LEU A 120 18.94 11.45 -4.59
C LEU A 120 18.44 12.42 -5.66
N LYS A 121 17.57 11.94 -6.52
CA LYS A 121 16.79 12.79 -7.43
C LYS A 121 15.81 13.68 -6.64
N PRO A 122 15.28 14.77 -7.24
CA PRO A 122 14.36 15.68 -6.55
C PRO A 122 13.19 14.98 -5.86
N ARG A 123 12.64 13.93 -6.48
CA ARG A 123 11.57 13.12 -5.90
C ARG A 123 12.03 12.38 -4.62
N GLY A 124 13.21 11.78 -4.66
CA GLY A 124 13.79 11.09 -3.50
C GLY A 124 14.06 12.06 -2.34
N LYS A 125 14.64 13.24 -2.64
CA LYS A 125 14.87 14.31 -1.64
C LYS A 125 13.56 14.74 -0.98
N LYS A 126 12.49 14.94 -1.78
CA LYS A 126 11.16 15.33 -1.26
C LYS A 126 10.55 14.26 -0.37
N ILE A 127 10.68 12.98 -0.72
CA ILE A 127 10.18 11.87 0.10
C ILE A 127 10.90 11.84 1.44
N ILE A 128 12.23 11.88 1.45
CA ILE A 128 13.02 11.86 2.69
C ILE A 128 12.74 13.08 3.56
N ALA A 129 12.59 14.27 2.98
CA ALA A 129 12.23 15.47 3.72
C ALA A 129 10.87 15.38 4.42
N ASN A 130 9.95 14.57 3.89
CA ASN A 130 8.64 14.32 4.49
C ASN A 130 8.57 13.03 5.33
N THR A 131 9.67 12.32 5.47
CA THR A 131 9.77 11.12 6.31
C THR A 131 10.53 11.49 7.59
N PRO A 132 9.90 11.49 8.78
CA PRO A 132 10.55 11.92 10.04
C PRO A 132 11.85 11.18 10.38
N THR A 133 11.97 9.91 9.99
CA THR A 133 13.23 9.15 10.16
C THR A 133 14.34 9.53 9.19
N HIS A 134 14.07 10.43 8.22
CA HIS A 134 15.00 10.95 7.22
C HIS A 134 15.73 9.88 6.39
N LYS A 135 15.11 8.72 6.18
CA LYS A 135 15.63 7.64 5.32
C LYS A 135 14.49 6.93 4.57
N PHE A 136 14.86 6.17 3.54
CA PHE A 136 13.97 5.12 3.01
C PHE A 136 13.98 3.93 3.95
N GLY A 137 12.87 3.16 3.95
CA GLY A 137 12.85 1.84 4.58
C GLY A 137 13.65 0.83 3.77
N GLU A 138 14.21 -0.15 4.45
CA GLU A 138 14.78 -1.36 3.88
C GLU A 138 13.77 -2.52 4.03
N PRO A 139 13.74 -3.51 3.10
CA PRO A 139 12.78 -4.63 3.20
C PRO A 139 12.76 -5.31 4.57
N GLU A 140 13.90 -5.37 5.24
CA GLU A 140 14.08 -5.95 6.57
C GLU A 140 13.29 -5.20 7.66
N ASP A 141 13.03 -3.91 7.47
CA ASP A 141 12.22 -3.10 8.41
C ASP A 141 10.75 -3.59 8.47
N LEU A 142 10.27 -4.34 7.48
CA LEU A 142 8.93 -4.94 7.48
C LEU A 142 8.86 -6.23 8.31
N VAL A 143 9.97 -6.96 8.42
CA VAL A 143 10.00 -8.34 8.95
C VAL A 143 9.48 -8.40 10.37
N GLY A 144 9.88 -7.50 11.24
CA GLY A 144 9.45 -7.48 12.65
C GLY A 144 7.93 -7.38 12.79
N THR A 145 7.31 -6.45 12.04
CA THR A 145 5.85 -6.27 12.06
C THR A 145 5.13 -7.47 11.44
N MET A 146 5.67 -8.03 10.36
CA MET A 146 5.10 -9.23 9.72
C MET A 146 5.14 -10.42 10.68
N LEU A 147 6.29 -10.70 11.30
CA LEU A 147 6.43 -11.79 12.27
C LEU A 147 5.50 -11.61 13.47
N TYR A 148 5.37 -10.39 14.00
CA TYR A 148 4.41 -10.08 15.05
C TYR A 148 2.99 -10.43 14.64
N LEU A 149 2.52 -9.95 13.49
CA LEU A 149 1.14 -10.17 13.03
C LEU A 149 0.86 -11.63 12.64
N LEU A 150 1.87 -12.35 12.14
CA LEU A 150 1.73 -13.75 11.72
C LEU A 150 1.87 -14.76 12.85
N SER A 151 2.45 -14.38 14.00
CA SER A 151 2.67 -15.27 15.14
C SER A 151 1.52 -15.23 16.15
N ASP A 152 1.50 -16.21 17.06
CA ASP A 152 0.54 -16.30 18.16
C ASP A 152 0.72 -15.22 19.24
N ILE A 153 1.85 -14.48 19.22
CA ILE A 153 2.07 -13.30 20.10
C ILE A 153 0.99 -12.25 19.87
N SER A 154 0.47 -12.15 18.64
CA SER A 154 -0.62 -11.25 18.27
C SER A 154 -1.99 -11.94 18.22
N SER A 155 -2.22 -13.00 18.99
CA SER A 155 -3.43 -13.84 18.92
C SER A 155 -4.74 -13.07 19.14
N PHE A 156 -4.71 -11.94 19.84
CA PHE A 156 -5.88 -11.06 20.07
C PHE A 156 -5.90 -9.82 19.15
N VAL A 157 -5.04 -9.79 18.10
CA VAL A 157 -4.95 -8.69 17.14
C VAL A 157 -5.52 -9.13 15.80
N THR A 158 -6.65 -8.55 15.41
CA THR A 158 -7.28 -8.76 14.10
C THR A 158 -7.95 -7.47 13.62
N GLY A 159 -7.99 -7.23 12.32
CA GLY A 159 -8.59 -6.04 11.69
C GLY A 159 -7.73 -4.78 11.74
N VAL A 160 -6.45 -4.88 12.14
CA VAL A 160 -5.56 -3.71 12.17
C VAL A 160 -4.82 -3.50 10.85
N VAL A 161 -4.51 -2.24 10.59
CA VAL A 161 -3.60 -1.82 9.51
C VAL A 161 -2.45 -1.06 10.15
N ILE A 162 -1.25 -1.62 10.09
CA ILE A 162 -0.06 -1.05 10.76
C ILE A 162 0.81 -0.34 9.72
N PRO A 163 0.97 1.00 9.79
CA PRO A 163 1.95 1.71 8.99
C PRO A 163 3.38 1.30 9.39
N VAL A 164 4.20 1.02 8.37
CA VAL A 164 5.65 0.82 8.51
C VAL A 164 6.31 1.77 7.52
N ASP A 165 6.42 3.04 7.90
CA ASP A 165 6.67 4.14 6.96
C ASP A 165 7.62 5.23 7.47
N GLY A 166 8.34 4.98 8.57
CA GLY A 166 9.25 5.96 9.16
C GLY A 166 8.54 7.23 9.67
N GLY A 167 7.22 7.16 9.91
CA GLY A 167 6.39 8.26 10.39
C GLY A 167 5.78 9.13 9.27
N TYR A 168 5.94 8.73 8.01
CA TYR A 168 5.47 9.53 6.87
C TYR A 168 3.97 9.85 6.95
N ALA A 169 3.12 8.88 7.23
CA ALA A 169 1.67 9.09 7.32
C ALA A 169 1.26 9.97 8.52
N ALA A 170 2.03 9.96 9.60
CA ALA A 170 1.77 10.75 10.80
C ALA A 170 2.29 12.20 10.69
N PHE A 171 3.22 12.49 9.76
CA PHE A 171 3.89 13.77 9.67
C PHE A 171 2.94 14.88 9.16
N GLY A 172 2.75 15.91 9.96
CA GLY A 172 1.90 17.07 9.64
C GLY A 172 2.52 18.11 8.70
N GLY A 173 3.83 18.03 8.43
CA GLY A 173 4.53 18.96 7.53
C GLY A 173 5.00 20.27 8.19
N VAL A 174 4.96 20.37 9.52
CA VAL A 174 5.40 21.53 10.33
C VAL A 174 6.35 21.10 11.41
#